data_48bd315c594c3ad44d26471252249147
#
_entry.id   48bd315c594c3ad44d26471252249147
#
_cell.length_a   1.000
_cell.length_b   1.000
_cell.length_c   1.000
_cell.angle_alpha   90.00
_cell.angle_beta   90.00
_cell.angle_gamma   90.00
#
_symmetry.space_group_name_H-M   'P 1'
#
loop_
_entity.id
_entity.type
_entity.pdbx_description
1 polymer ?
#
loop_
_entity_poly.entity_id
_entity_poly.type
_entity_poly.pdbx_seq_one_letter_code
_entity_poly.pdbx_strand_id
1 'polypeptide(L)'
;GLGDVYKRQFQNYFNQHTYLRRLEVGQLSDSVYERVKRLEESPGYCFKHISKKNLEQVAEDFRLVYNKAWALFSGVKAMDREQAFRIMNTLRPIIDERLIYFAYYNDEPIGFFIMVPDLNRVIGSFNGKFGWWNKLRLMWALKVAHKADRIFGLIFGVTPEFHGKGIEAGIIRAFEKEVPKLPYKSLELAWIGDFNPVMMRMMESYVCATKHKMHTTYRYLFDRTKEFHRCPRMGVKLRE
;
A
#
# COMPACT_ATOMS: atom_id res chain seq x y z
N GLY A 1 10.44 20.79 18.33
CA GLY A 1 9.10 21.35 18.23
C GLY A 1 8.96 22.27 17.02
N LEU A 2 7.74 22.75 16.73
CA LEU A 2 7.46 23.67 15.61
C LEU A 2 8.36 24.93 15.60
N GLY A 3 8.79 25.38 16.76
CA GLY A 3 9.72 26.52 16.91
C GLY A 3 11.09 26.31 16.28
N ASP A 4 11.59 25.06 16.23
CA ASP A 4 12.87 24.76 15.58
C ASP A 4 12.77 24.79 14.06
N VAL A 5 11.61 24.44 13.50
CA VAL A 5 11.34 24.50 12.06
C VAL A 5 11.41 25.96 11.58
N TYR A 6 10.77 26.90 12.29
CA TYR A 6 10.80 28.32 11.97
C TYR A 6 12.19 28.96 12.18
N LYS A 7 12.83 28.66 13.32
CA LYS A 7 14.14 29.23 13.66
C LYS A 7 15.26 28.76 12.75
N ARG A 8 15.15 27.55 12.18
CA ARG A 8 16.17 26.94 11.33
C ARG A 8 15.89 27.06 9.83
N GLN A 9 14.84 27.78 9.43
CA GLN A 9 14.48 28.03 8.03
C GLN A 9 14.21 26.74 7.22
N PHE A 10 13.71 25.70 7.87
CA PHE A 10 13.16 24.54 7.19
C PHE A 10 11.83 24.92 6.53
N GLN A 11 11.64 24.48 5.28
CA GLN A 11 10.43 24.74 4.53
C GLN A 11 9.69 23.44 4.21
N ASN A 12 8.36 23.48 4.13
CA ASN A 12 7.53 22.33 3.79
C ASN A 12 7.86 21.84 2.39
N TYR A 13 8.48 20.66 2.29
CA TYR A 13 8.85 20.05 1.03
C TYR A 13 7.69 19.27 0.41
N PHE A 14 7.00 18.44 1.20
CA PHE A 14 5.73 17.80 0.85
C PHE A 14 4.99 17.32 2.09
N ASN A 15 3.68 17.08 1.95
CA ASN A 15 2.85 16.46 2.97
C ASN A 15 2.57 15.00 2.61
N GLN A 16 2.54 14.15 3.63
CA GLN A 16 2.21 12.73 3.55
C GLN A 16 0.87 12.52 4.24
N HIS A 17 -0.12 12.07 3.49
CA HIS A 17 -1.44 11.78 4.02
C HIS A 17 -1.61 10.27 4.19
N THR A 18 -2.11 9.82 5.35
CA THR A 18 -2.68 8.50 5.49
C THR A 18 -4.19 8.61 5.33
N TYR A 19 -4.79 7.58 4.79
CA TYR A 19 -6.22 7.50 4.58
C TYR A 19 -6.79 6.35 5.42
N LEU A 20 -7.97 6.56 5.97
CA LEU A 20 -8.69 5.56 6.76
C LEU A 20 -10.02 5.25 6.10
N ARG A 21 -10.33 3.95 6.01
CA ARG A 21 -11.62 3.45 5.59
C ARG A 21 -12.14 2.42 6.59
N ARG A 22 -13.45 2.44 6.90
CA ARG A 22 -14.13 1.31 7.52
C ARG A 22 -14.29 0.18 6.50
N LEU A 23 -14.16 -1.05 6.96
CA LEU A 23 -14.32 -2.24 6.12
C LEU A 23 -15.78 -2.70 6.19
N GLU A 24 -16.58 -2.19 5.28
CA GLU A 24 -17.99 -2.53 5.11
C GLU A 24 -18.23 -2.83 3.63
N VAL A 25 -19.16 -3.73 3.34
CA VAL A 25 -19.51 -4.09 1.95
C VAL A 25 -20.41 -3.00 1.34
N GLY A 26 -20.30 -2.79 0.04
CA GLY A 26 -21.18 -1.88 -0.69
C GLY A 26 -20.80 -0.40 -0.57
N GLN A 27 -19.60 -0.09 -0.08
CA GLN A 27 -19.14 1.31 0.08
C GLN A 27 -18.16 1.77 -1.02
N LEU A 28 -17.94 0.97 -2.05
CA LEU A 28 -17.17 1.42 -3.20
C LEU A 28 -18.03 2.34 -4.07
N SER A 29 -17.38 3.25 -4.79
CA SER A 29 -18.10 4.12 -5.72
C SER A 29 -18.67 3.32 -6.90
N ASP A 30 -19.77 3.80 -7.47
CA ASP A 30 -20.39 3.19 -8.66
C ASP A 30 -19.40 3.03 -9.81
N SER A 31 -18.47 3.97 -9.95
CA SER A 31 -17.43 3.91 -10.96
C SER A 31 -16.49 2.70 -10.80
N VAL A 32 -16.30 2.18 -9.58
CA VAL A 32 -15.55 0.95 -9.34
C VAL A 32 -16.34 -0.25 -9.85
N TYR A 33 -17.63 -0.34 -9.52
CA TYR A 33 -18.49 -1.44 -9.97
C TYR A 33 -18.60 -1.49 -11.49
N GLU A 34 -18.77 -0.36 -12.15
CA GLU A 34 -18.83 -0.25 -13.61
C GLU A 34 -17.51 -0.70 -14.28
N ARG A 35 -16.37 -0.32 -13.71
CA ARG A 35 -15.06 -0.75 -14.23
C ARG A 35 -14.85 -2.24 -14.06
N VAL A 36 -15.24 -2.79 -12.92
CA VAL A 36 -15.13 -4.24 -12.66
C VAL A 36 -16.00 -5.02 -13.63
N LYS A 37 -17.23 -4.59 -13.87
CA LYS A 37 -18.13 -5.24 -14.84
C LYS A 37 -17.47 -5.37 -16.21
N ARG A 38 -16.84 -4.31 -16.72
CA ARG A 38 -16.09 -4.35 -17.99
C ARG A 38 -14.91 -5.32 -17.97
N LEU A 39 -14.21 -5.43 -16.84
CA LEU A 39 -13.11 -6.38 -16.68
C LEU A 39 -13.60 -7.84 -16.61
N GLU A 40 -14.74 -8.09 -15.95
CA GLU A 40 -15.35 -9.42 -15.88
C GLU A 40 -15.85 -9.90 -17.24
N GLU A 41 -16.26 -8.96 -18.12
CA GLU A 41 -16.65 -9.24 -19.51
C GLU A 41 -15.43 -9.47 -20.45
N SER A 42 -14.22 -9.12 -20.00
CA SER A 42 -12.99 -9.20 -20.79
C SER A 42 -12.21 -10.47 -20.40
N PRO A 43 -11.94 -11.39 -21.31
CA PRO A 43 -11.22 -12.62 -20.99
C PRO A 43 -9.77 -12.34 -20.58
N GLY A 44 -9.21 -13.23 -19.78
CA GLY A 44 -7.79 -13.22 -19.39
C GLY A 44 -7.48 -12.51 -18.07
N TYR A 45 -8.37 -11.66 -17.53
CA TYR A 45 -8.15 -11.04 -16.23
C TYR A 45 -8.51 -11.96 -15.07
N CYS A 46 -7.64 -12.01 -14.06
CA CYS A 46 -7.85 -12.73 -12.81
C CYS A 46 -7.39 -11.90 -11.61
N PHE A 47 -8.23 -11.78 -10.59
CA PHE A 47 -7.96 -11.05 -9.35
C PHE A 47 -8.11 -12.00 -8.18
N LYS A 48 -7.02 -12.32 -7.49
CA LYS A 48 -7.04 -13.31 -6.40
C LYS A 48 -6.06 -12.95 -5.29
N HIS A 49 -6.37 -13.39 -4.09
CA HIS A 49 -5.39 -13.35 -3.01
C HIS A 49 -4.38 -14.50 -3.14
N ILE A 50 -3.25 -14.36 -2.45
CA ILE A 50 -2.15 -15.34 -2.49
C ILE A 50 -2.50 -16.64 -1.76
N SER A 51 -1.65 -17.65 -1.95
CA SER A 51 -1.56 -18.83 -1.09
C SER A 51 -0.15 -18.94 -0.50
N LYS A 52 -0.06 -19.14 0.82
CA LYS A 52 1.21 -19.38 1.53
C LYS A 52 1.92 -20.66 1.11
N LYS A 53 1.23 -21.55 0.41
CA LYS A 53 1.83 -22.77 -0.15
C LYS A 53 2.82 -22.45 -1.28
N ASN A 54 2.63 -21.33 -1.97
CA ASN A 54 3.39 -20.91 -3.15
C ASN A 54 4.13 -19.58 -2.95
N LEU A 55 4.71 -19.34 -1.76
CA LEU A 55 5.36 -18.05 -1.44
C LEU A 55 6.55 -17.73 -2.35
N GLU A 56 7.20 -18.70 -2.92
CA GLU A 56 8.27 -18.48 -3.88
C GLU A 56 7.75 -17.83 -5.16
N GLN A 57 6.64 -18.35 -5.71
CA GLN A 57 5.97 -17.75 -6.86
C GLN A 57 5.43 -16.36 -6.52
N VAL A 58 4.85 -16.18 -5.33
CA VAL A 58 4.36 -14.87 -4.87
C VAL A 58 5.49 -13.85 -4.79
N ALA A 59 6.68 -14.26 -4.33
CA ALA A 59 7.86 -13.40 -4.29
C ALA A 59 8.30 -12.98 -5.69
N GLU A 60 8.28 -13.92 -6.65
CA GLU A 60 8.64 -13.63 -8.03
C GLU A 60 7.60 -12.71 -8.70
N ASP A 61 6.30 -12.97 -8.53
CA ASP A 61 5.22 -12.13 -9.04
C ASP A 61 5.33 -10.70 -8.49
N PHE A 62 5.61 -10.58 -7.18
CA PHE A 62 5.86 -9.29 -6.55
C PHE A 62 7.05 -8.56 -7.17
N ARG A 63 8.18 -9.24 -7.34
CA ARG A 63 9.39 -8.67 -7.95
C ARG A 63 9.13 -8.17 -9.37
N LEU A 64 8.44 -8.96 -10.18
CA LEU A 64 8.15 -8.61 -11.57
C LEU A 64 7.31 -7.34 -11.68
N VAL A 65 6.20 -7.28 -10.94
CA VAL A 65 5.34 -6.10 -10.94
C VAL A 65 6.02 -4.90 -10.29
N TYR A 66 6.74 -5.10 -9.16
CA TYR A 66 7.48 -4.04 -8.49
C TYR A 66 8.50 -3.39 -9.42
N ASN A 67 9.28 -4.17 -10.12
CA ASN A 67 10.31 -3.65 -11.02
C ASN A 67 9.71 -2.91 -12.22
N LYS A 68 8.58 -3.38 -12.75
CA LYS A 68 7.88 -2.67 -13.84
C LYS A 68 7.17 -1.39 -13.35
N ALA A 69 6.56 -1.42 -12.17
CA ALA A 69 5.74 -0.32 -11.67
C ALA A 69 6.53 0.75 -10.91
N TRP A 70 7.57 0.35 -10.15
CA TRP A 70 8.24 1.23 -9.19
C TRP A 70 9.69 1.55 -9.52
N ALA A 71 10.45 0.62 -10.13
CA ALA A 71 11.88 0.85 -10.40
C ALA A 71 12.13 1.94 -11.46
N LEU A 72 11.10 2.43 -12.14
CA LEU A 72 11.17 3.56 -13.06
C LEU A 72 11.23 4.93 -12.35
N PHE A 73 10.92 4.98 -11.06
CA PHE A 73 10.98 6.23 -10.30
C PHE A 73 12.40 6.51 -9.81
N SER A 74 12.81 7.77 -9.91
CA SER A 74 14.10 8.23 -9.41
C SER A 74 14.29 7.87 -7.92
N GLY A 75 15.41 7.24 -7.60
CA GLY A 75 15.74 6.81 -6.24
C GLY A 75 15.19 5.43 -5.84
N VAL A 76 14.40 4.77 -6.67
CA VAL A 76 13.95 3.39 -6.45
C VAL A 76 14.86 2.43 -7.21
N LYS A 77 15.44 1.47 -6.50
CA LYS A 77 16.28 0.43 -7.10
C LYS A 77 15.43 -0.77 -7.50
N ALA A 78 15.78 -1.41 -8.60
CA ALA A 78 15.21 -2.69 -8.97
C ALA A 78 15.52 -3.73 -7.90
N MET A 79 14.55 -4.61 -7.66
CA MET A 79 14.63 -5.69 -6.68
C MET A 79 15.12 -6.97 -7.36
N ASP A 80 16.12 -7.63 -6.78
CA ASP A 80 16.53 -8.95 -7.20
C ASP A 80 15.66 -10.07 -6.61
N ARG A 81 15.80 -11.29 -7.13
CA ARG A 81 14.99 -12.44 -6.73
C ARG A 81 15.20 -12.83 -5.27
N GLU A 82 16.44 -12.82 -4.81
CA GLU A 82 16.80 -13.18 -3.45
C GLU A 82 16.21 -12.18 -2.43
N GLN A 83 16.24 -10.90 -2.77
CA GLN A 83 15.67 -9.84 -1.95
C GLN A 83 14.15 -9.99 -1.81
N ALA A 84 13.44 -10.25 -2.93
CA ALA A 84 11.99 -10.47 -2.91
C ALA A 84 11.63 -11.69 -2.05
N PHE A 85 12.35 -12.79 -2.21
CA PHE A 85 12.16 -14.01 -1.45
C PHE A 85 12.43 -13.79 0.05
N ARG A 86 13.50 -13.08 0.40
CA ARG A 86 13.81 -12.70 1.79
C ARG A 86 12.69 -11.89 2.44
N ILE A 87 12.13 -10.91 1.72
CA ILE A 87 11.02 -10.09 2.20
C ILE A 87 9.80 -10.97 2.50
N MET A 88 9.40 -11.82 1.55
CA MET A 88 8.23 -12.69 1.73
C MET A 88 8.42 -13.70 2.86
N ASN A 89 9.59 -14.29 3.01
CA ASN A 89 9.89 -15.19 4.11
C ASN A 89 9.87 -14.47 5.48
N THR A 90 10.40 -13.26 5.54
CA THR A 90 10.37 -12.46 6.77
C THR A 90 8.93 -12.12 7.19
N LEU A 91 8.08 -11.84 6.23
CA LEU A 91 6.67 -11.51 6.46
C LEU A 91 5.80 -12.76 6.71
N ARG A 92 6.24 -13.96 6.31
CA ARG A 92 5.46 -15.22 6.38
C ARG A 92 4.71 -15.45 7.69
N PRO A 93 5.29 -15.21 8.88
CA PRO A 93 4.59 -15.45 10.15
C PRO A 93 3.36 -14.57 10.36
N ILE A 94 3.38 -13.34 9.83
CA ILE A 94 2.35 -12.32 10.04
C ILE A 94 1.40 -12.16 8.84
N ILE A 95 1.71 -12.77 7.70
CA ILE A 95 0.85 -12.73 6.51
C ILE A 95 -0.51 -13.37 6.82
N ASP A 96 -1.58 -12.65 6.53
CA ASP A 96 -2.90 -13.22 6.24
C ASP A 96 -3.04 -13.26 4.71
N GLU A 97 -3.23 -14.46 4.14
CA GLU A 97 -3.29 -14.66 2.68
C GLU A 97 -4.37 -13.78 2.03
N ARG A 98 -5.46 -13.57 2.74
CA ARG A 98 -6.61 -12.77 2.30
C ARG A 98 -6.35 -11.26 2.25
N LEU A 99 -5.15 -10.82 2.66
CA LEU A 99 -4.73 -9.41 2.66
C LEU A 99 -3.73 -9.07 1.55
N ILE A 100 -3.30 -10.05 0.75
CA ILE A 100 -2.34 -9.81 -0.34
C ILE A 100 -3.00 -10.26 -1.65
N TYR A 101 -3.23 -9.31 -2.54
CA TYR A 101 -3.89 -9.53 -3.82
C TYR A 101 -2.94 -9.30 -4.98
N PHE A 102 -3.11 -10.14 -6.00
CA PHE A 102 -2.52 -9.93 -7.32
C PHE A 102 -3.61 -9.86 -8.39
N ALA A 103 -3.33 -9.04 -9.40
CA ALA A 103 -4.02 -9.05 -10.67
C ALA A 103 -3.13 -9.73 -11.70
N TYR A 104 -3.74 -10.61 -12.50
CA TYR A 104 -3.10 -11.32 -13.60
C TYR A 104 -3.83 -11.01 -14.90
N TYR A 105 -3.10 -11.03 -15.99
CA TYR A 105 -3.63 -11.06 -17.35
C TYR A 105 -2.93 -12.15 -18.15
N ASN A 106 -3.70 -13.15 -18.61
CA ASN A 106 -3.18 -14.37 -19.25
C ASN A 106 -2.04 -15.01 -18.42
N ASP A 107 -2.30 -15.19 -17.12
CA ASP A 107 -1.39 -15.74 -16.11
C ASP A 107 -0.13 -14.91 -15.80
N GLU A 108 0.08 -13.77 -16.46
CA GLU A 108 1.14 -12.84 -16.11
C GLU A 108 0.73 -11.87 -15.01
N PRO A 109 1.55 -11.64 -13.96
CA PRO A 109 1.23 -10.69 -12.90
C PRO A 109 1.36 -9.26 -13.41
N ILE A 110 0.29 -8.48 -13.29
CA ILE A 110 0.19 -7.11 -13.79
C ILE A 110 -0.07 -6.06 -12.71
N GLY A 111 -0.40 -6.50 -11.50
CA GLY A 111 -0.65 -5.59 -10.38
C GLY A 111 -0.70 -6.33 -9.05
N PHE A 112 -0.51 -5.60 -7.98
CA PHE A 112 -0.62 -6.12 -6.61
C PHE A 112 -1.17 -5.07 -5.65
N PHE A 113 -1.76 -5.56 -4.56
CA PHE A 113 -2.04 -4.79 -3.35
C PHE A 113 -1.64 -5.61 -2.13
N ILE A 114 -0.67 -5.12 -1.37
CA ILE A 114 -0.14 -5.77 -0.18
C ILE A 114 -0.63 -5.03 1.05
N MET A 115 -1.36 -5.74 1.87
CA MET A 115 -1.85 -5.29 3.17
C MET A 115 -1.34 -6.24 4.27
N VAL A 116 -1.24 -5.72 5.48
CA VAL A 116 -0.83 -6.50 6.67
C VAL A 116 -1.68 -6.10 7.87
N PRO A 117 -1.86 -6.99 8.86
CA PRO A 117 -2.49 -6.61 10.14
C PRO A 117 -1.70 -5.51 10.85
N ASP A 118 -2.39 -4.59 11.53
CA ASP A 118 -1.75 -3.59 12.39
C ASP A 118 -1.18 -4.25 13.65
N LEU A 119 0.12 -4.48 13.64
CA LEU A 119 0.83 -5.08 14.76
C LEU A 119 1.08 -4.10 15.90
N ASN A 120 0.99 -2.79 15.68
CA ASN A 120 1.43 -1.78 16.64
C ASN A 120 0.67 -1.87 17.97
N ARG A 121 -0.64 -2.15 17.91
CA ARG A 121 -1.47 -2.33 19.11
C ARG A 121 -1.00 -3.50 19.99
N VAL A 122 -0.49 -4.56 19.39
CA VAL A 122 0.00 -5.75 20.11
C VAL A 122 1.42 -5.51 20.58
N ILE A 123 2.32 -5.08 19.67
CA ILE A 123 3.74 -4.89 19.93
C ILE A 123 3.98 -3.75 20.93
N GLY A 124 3.15 -2.70 20.92
CA GLY A 124 3.24 -1.59 21.87
C GLY A 124 3.22 -2.03 23.33
N SER A 125 2.54 -3.15 23.64
CA SER A 125 2.50 -3.74 24.99
C SER A 125 3.77 -4.50 25.39
N PHE A 126 4.75 -4.65 24.47
CA PHE A 126 5.96 -5.44 24.71
C PHE A 126 7.12 -4.61 25.28
N ASN A 127 6.97 -3.28 25.39
CA ASN A 127 7.97 -2.35 25.93
C ASN A 127 9.37 -2.55 25.32
N GLY A 128 9.43 -2.72 23.99
CA GLY A 128 10.68 -2.93 23.24
C GLY A 128 11.27 -4.33 23.36
N LYS A 129 10.69 -5.24 24.14
CA LYS A 129 11.20 -6.61 24.31
C LYS A 129 10.56 -7.53 23.26
N PHE A 130 11.35 -8.09 22.35
CA PHE A 130 10.86 -8.98 21.29
C PHE A 130 11.44 -10.40 21.43
N GLY A 131 11.45 -10.93 22.67
CA GLY A 131 11.87 -12.29 22.98
C GLY A 131 10.85 -13.35 22.53
N TRP A 132 11.19 -14.62 22.74
CA TRP A 132 10.40 -15.78 22.32
C TRP A 132 8.95 -15.75 22.84
N TRP A 133 8.74 -15.41 24.10
CA TRP A 133 7.40 -15.29 24.70
C TRP A 133 6.54 -14.23 24.02
N ASN A 134 7.11 -13.07 23.69
CA ASN A 134 6.38 -12.01 23.00
C ASN A 134 6.07 -12.37 21.55
N LYS A 135 6.91 -13.19 20.89
CA LYS A 135 6.59 -13.75 19.56
C LYS A 135 5.38 -14.70 19.63
N LEU A 136 5.32 -15.58 20.62
CA LEU A 136 4.15 -16.45 20.83
C LEU A 136 2.89 -15.64 21.15
N ARG A 137 3.02 -14.64 22.04
CA ARG A 137 1.92 -13.73 22.39
C ARG A 137 1.41 -12.95 21.17
N LEU A 138 2.31 -12.50 20.27
CA LEU A 138 1.94 -11.87 19.01
C LEU A 138 1.16 -12.83 18.13
N MET A 139 1.65 -14.05 17.93
CA MET A 139 0.97 -15.03 17.08
C MET A 139 -0.41 -15.41 17.63
N TRP A 140 -0.53 -15.57 18.95
CA TRP A 140 -1.83 -15.82 19.59
C TRP A 140 -2.77 -14.62 19.42
N ALA A 141 -2.27 -13.39 19.64
CA ALA A 141 -3.05 -12.16 19.49
C ALA A 141 -3.59 -11.95 18.07
N LEU A 142 -2.81 -12.34 17.05
CA LEU A 142 -3.20 -12.21 15.65
C LEU A 142 -4.18 -13.31 15.21
N LYS A 143 -3.86 -14.59 15.54
CA LYS A 143 -4.56 -15.76 14.97
C LYS A 143 -5.77 -16.21 15.78
N VAL A 144 -5.74 -16.00 17.09
CA VAL A 144 -6.75 -16.52 18.01
C VAL A 144 -7.59 -15.38 18.59
N ALA A 145 -6.93 -14.38 19.16
CA ALA A 145 -7.64 -13.29 19.85
C ALA A 145 -8.10 -12.17 18.92
N HIS A 146 -7.69 -12.17 17.66
CA HIS A 146 -8.01 -11.15 16.64
C HIS A 146 -7.89 -9.71 17.16
N LYS A 147 -6.83 -9.45 17.96
CA LYS A 147 -6.60 -8.13 18.57
C LYS A 147 -6.19 -7.03 17.59
N ALA A 148 -5.74 -7.40 16.40
CA ALA A 148 -5.51 -6.47 15.31
C ALA A 148 -6.83 -6.27 14.55
N ASP A 149 -7.60 -5.25 14.90
CA ASP A 149 -8.87 -4.90 14.23
C ASP A 149 -8.68 -3.94 13.04
N ARG A 150 -7.44 -3.55 12.77
CA ARG A 150 -7.02 -2.70 11.66
C ARG A 150 -6.02 -3.43 10.78
N ILE A 151 -6.05 -3.11 9.49
CA ILE A 151 -5.03 -3.49 8.52
C ILE A 151 -4.37 -2.25 7.92
N PHE A 152 -3.11 -2.40 7.55
CA PHE A 152 -2.36 -1.40 6.79
C PHE A 152 -2.23 -1.82 5.33
N GLY A 153 -2.62 -0.93 4.40
CA GLY A 153 -2.23 -1.02 3.01
C GLY A 153 -0.82 -0.48 2.86
N LEU A 154 0.15 -1.36 2.61
CA LEU A 154 1.56 -1.01 2.57
C LEU A 154 2.01 -0.51 1.20
N ILE A 155 1.65 -1.24 0.16
CA ILE A 155 2.10 -0.94 -1.20
C ILE A 155 1.07 -1.42 -2.22
N PHE A 156 0.84 -0.58 -3.22
CA PHE A 156 -0.05 -0.84 -4.34
C PHE A 156 0.70 -0.53 -5.63
N GLY A 157 0.59 -1.38 -6.62
CA GLY A 157 1.25 -1.18 -7.91
C GLY A 157 0.53 -1.88 -9.05
N VAL A 158 0.50 -1.20 -10.20
CA VAL A 158 0.03 -1.75 -11.49
C VAL A 158 1.09 -1.43 -12.51
N THR A 159 1.38 -2.37 -13.39
CA THR A 159 2.37 -2.15 -14.46
C THR A 159 1.89 -1.09 -15.44
N PRO A 160 2.79 -0.27 -16.01
CA PRO A 160 2.42 0.90 -16.82
C PRO A 160 1.51 0.58 -18.00
N GLU A 161 1.67 -0.59 -18.62
CA GLU A 161 0.88 -1.04 -19.78
C GLU A 161 -0.60 -1.27 -19.46
N PHE A 162 -0.93 -1.38 -18.16
CA PHE A 162 -2.28 -1.61 -17.66
C PHE A 162 -2.86 -0.42 -16.90
N HIS A 163 -2.15 0.73 -16.86
CA HIS A 163 -2.70 1.94 -16.25
C HIS A 163 -3.97 2.39 -16.99
N GLY A 164 -4.96 2.85 -16.23
CA GLY A 164 -6.23 3.33 -16.76
C GLY A 164 -7.21 2.23 -17.23
N LYS A 165 -6.80 0.96 -17.24
CA LYS A 165 -7.68 -0.17 -17.63
C LYS A 165 -8.58 -0.67 -16.51
N GLY A 166 -8.50 -0.10 -15.30
CA GLY A 166 -9.37 -0.44 -14.17
C GLY A 166 -8.87 -1.59 -13.31
N ILE A 167 -7.59 -1.99 -13.45
CA ILE A 167 -6.99 -3.08 -12.67
C ILE A 167 -7.10 -2.82 -11.17
N GLU A 168 -6.94 -1.56 -10.77
CA GLU A 168 -7.11 -1.10 -9.40
C GLU A 168 -8.51 -1.44 -8.86
N ALA A 169 -9.53 -1.18 -9.67
CA ALA A 169 -10.91 -1.49 -9.31
C ALA A 169 -11.13 -2.99 -9.14
N GLY A 170 -10.56 -3.82 -10.03
CA GLY A 170 -10.62 -5.27 -9.95
C GLY A 170 -10.00 -5.81 -8.66
N ILE A 171 -8.81 -5.35 -8.29
CA ILE A 171 -8.14 -5.72 -7.04
C ILE A 171 -8.98 -5.30 -5.81
N ILE A 172 -9.45 -4.04 -5.78
CA ILE A 172 -10.23 -3.50 -4.68
C ILE A 172 -11.55 -4.28 -4.51
N ARG A 173 -12.23 -4.61 -5.61
CA ARG A 173 -13.46 -5.40 -5.58
C ARG A 173 -13.23 -6.84 -5.13
N ALA A 174 -12.13 -7.47 -5.56
CA ALA A 174 -11.77 -8.81 -5.10
C ALA A 174 -11.54 -8.83 -3.58
N PHE A 175 -10.86 -7.81 -3.05
CA PHE A 175 -10.70 -7.64 -1.59
C PHE A 175 -12.05 -7.39 -0.89
N GLU A 176 -12.91 -6.53 -1.43
CA GLU A 176 -14.22 -6.23 -0.83
C GLU A 176 -15.08 -7.49 -0.66
N LYS A 177 -15.05 -8.43 -1.61
CA LYS A 177 -15.78 -9.72 -1.52
C LYS A 177 -15.33 -10.57 -0.31
N GLU A 178 -14.11 -10.39 0.16
CA GLU A 178 -13.57 -11.12 1.33
C GLU A 178 -13.81 -10.39 2.67
N VAL A 179 -14.11 -9.09 2.66
CA VAL A 179 -14.31 -8.27 3.87
C VAL A 179 -15.25 -8.92 4.90
N PRO A 180 -16.42 -9.52 4.54
CA PRO A 180 -17.32 -10.11 5.54
C PRO A 180 -16.72 -11.30 6.30
N LYS A 181 -15.68 -11.93 5.76
CA LYS A 181 -15.01 -13.09 6.35
C LYS A 181 -13.79 -12.69 7.20
N LEU A 182 -13.45 -11.41 7.20
CA LEU A 182 -12.26 -10.88 7.86
C LEU A 182 -12.58 -10.37 9.27
N PRO A 183 -11.66 -10.57 10.25
CA PRO A 183 -11.85 -10.04 11.61
C PRO A 183 -11.51 -8.55 11.73
N TYR A 184 -11.17 -7.89 10.63
CA TYR A 184 -10.72 -6.50 10.61
C TYR A 184 -11.88 -5.54 10.39
N LYS A 185 -11.81 -4.37 11.04
CA LYS A 185 -12.85 -3.33 11.00
C LYS A 185 -12.46 -2.11 10.16
N SER A 186 -11.17 -1.89 9.96
CA SER A 186 -10.69 -0.73 9.24
C SER A 186 -9.40 -1.00 8.46
N LEU A 187 -9.24 -0.26 7.37
CA LEU A 187 -8.05 -0.21 6.53
C LEU A 187 -7.43 1.19 6.63
N GLU A 188 -6.21 1.27 7.11
CA GLU A 188 -5.37 2.47 7.03
C GLU A 188 -4.42 2.29 5.84
N LEU A 189 -4.52 3.20 4.88
CA LEU A 189 -3.66 3.21 3.71
C LEU A 189 -2.40 4.01 4.03
N ALA A 190 -1.23 3.37 3.89
CA ALA A 190 0.06 3.97 4.15
C ALA A 190 0.25 5.22 3.29
N TRP A 191 1.12 6.10 3.74
CA TRP A 191 1.16 7.48 3.30
C TRP A 191 1.24 7.68 1.78
N ILE A 192 0.49 8.70 1.36
CA ILE A 192 0.47 9.18 -0.02
C ILE A 192 0.92 10.63 0.01
N GLY A 193 1.95 10.95 -0.76
CA GLY A 193 2.46 12.32 -0.87
C GLY A 193 1.49 13.22 -1.64
N ASP A 194 1.38 14.48 -1.24
CA ASP A 194 0.59 15.49 -1.94
C ASP A 194 1.13 15.81 -3.35
N PHE A 195 2.32 15.32 -3.65
CA PHE A 195 2.90 15.32 -4.99
C PHE A 195 2.33 14.22 -5.91
N ASN A 196 1.52 13.27 -5.39
CA ASN A 196 0.84 12.23 -6.16
C ASN A 196 -0.69 12.42 -6.16
N PRO A 197 -1.21 13.41 -6.90
CA PRO A 197 -2.63 13.75 -6.90
C PRO A 197 -3.53 12.66 -7.51
N VAL A 198 -2.96 11.79 -8.37
CA VAL A 198 -3.69 10.67 -8.96
C VAL A 198 -4.06 9.65 -7.89
N MET A 199 -3.08 9.27 -7.06
CA MET A 199 -3.30 8.32 -5.97
C MET A 199 -4.22 8.91 -4.89
N MET A 200 -4.06 10.21 -4.56
CA MET A 200 -4.98 10.87 -3.62
C MET A 200 -6.44 10.81 -4.10
N ARG A 201 -6.69 11.14 -5.36
CA ARG A 201 -8.04 11.03 -5.95
C ARG A 201 -8.56 9.61 -5.95
N MET A 202 -7.70 8.62 -6.23
CA MET A 202 -8.08 7.20 -6.18
C MET A 202 -8.56 6.82 -4.77
N MET A 203 -7.85 7.24 -3.72
CA MET A 203 -8.26 6.97 -2.33
C MET A 203 -9.60 7.63 -1.99
N GLU A 204 -9.78 8.89 -2.37
CA GLU A 204 -10.97 9.65 -2.03
C GLU A 204 -12.19 9.21 -2.86
N SER A 205 -12.02 9.00 -4.18
CA SER A 205 -13.15 8.78 -5.10
C SER A 205 -13.47 7.30 -5.35
N TYR A 206 -12.47 6.39 -5.34
CA TYR A 206 -12.71 4.97 -5.61
C TYR A 206 -12.80 4.16 -4.33
N VAL A 207 -11.83 4.36 -3.44
CA VAL A 207 -11.79 3.64 -2.16
C VAL A 207 -12.74 4.25 -1.14
N CYS A 208 -13.23 5.47 -1.36
CA CYS A 208 -14.07 6.23 -0.44
C CYS A 208 -13.43 6.33 0.97
N ALA A 209 -12.11 6.52 1.00
CA ALA A 209 -11.35 6.68 2.22
C ALA A 209 -11.19 8.16 2.59
N THR A 210 -11.14 8.44 3.88
CA THR A 210 -10.99 9.80 4.41
C THR A 210 -9.55 10.06 4.87
N LYS A 211 -9.06 11.29 4.71
CA LYS A 211 -7.76 11.69 5.27
C LYS A 211 -7.79 11.54 6.78
N HIS A 212 -6.79 10.85 7.33
CA HIS A 212 -6.73 10.51 8.75
C HIS A 212 -5.58 11.19 9.47
N LYS A 213 -4.36 11.08 8.93
CA LYS A 213 -3.17 11.71 9.50
C LYS A 213 -2.42 12.45 8.40
N MET A 214 -1.71 13.50 8.79
CA MET A 214 -0.81 14.24 7.92
C MET A 214 0.54 14.39 8.62
N HIS A 215 1.60 14.00 7.92
CA HIS A 215 2.97 14.25 8.31
C HIS A 215 3.60 15.17 7.28
N THR A 216 4.41 16.11 7.74
CA THR A 216 5.08 17.06 6.86
C THR A 216 6.56 16.75 6.81
N THR A 217 7.08 16.58 5.60
CA THR A 217 8.51 16.51 5.33
C THR A 217 9.04 17.91 5.08
N TYR A 218 10.00 18.32 5.88
CA TYR A 218 10.66 19.61 5.75
C TYR A 218 12.00 19.45 5.06
N ARG A 219 12.37 20.44 4.26
CA ARG A 219 13.67 20.53 3.60
C ARG A 219 14.37 21.83 3.99
N TYR A 220 15.69 21.73 4.22
CA TYR A 220 16.58 22.86 4.45
C TYR A 220 17.56 22.97 3.29
N LEU A 221 17.72 24.18 2.73
CA LEU A 221 18.72 24.43 1.70
C LEU A 221 19.97 25.01 2.38
N PHE A 222 21.08 24.28 2.32
CA PHE A 222 22.37 24.77 2.80
C PHE A 222 22.88 25.91 1.92
N ASP A 223 22.71 25.81 0.61
CA ASP A 223 22.99 26.88 -0.35
C ASP A 223 21.82 27.86 -0.38
N ARG A 224 22.06 29.05 0.22
CA ARG A 224 21.05 30.10 0.37
C ARG A 224 20.80 30.91 -0.90
N THR A 225 21.64 30.74 -1.93
CA THR A 225 21.44 31.38 -3.22
C THR A 225 20.40 30.67 -4.08
N LYS A 226 20.06 29.40 -3.75
CA LYS A 226 19.07 28.62 -4.47
C LYS A 226 17.66 28.90 -3.95
N GLU A 227 16.73 29.04 -4.89
CA GLU A 227 15.32 29.15 -4.57
C GLU A 227 14.78 27.81 -4.05
N PHE A 228 13.91 27.89 -3.04
CA PHE A 228 13.24 26.71 -2.51
C PHE A 228 12.05 26.33 -3.39
N HIS A 229 12.05 25.09 -3.83
CA HIS A 229 10.90 24.49 -4.53
C HIS A 229 10.37 23.31 -3.74
N ARG A 230 9.04 23.19 -3.67
CA ARG A 230 8.37 21.99 -3.14
C ARG A 230 8.62 20.78 -4.07
N CYS A 231 8.40 19.59 -3.53
CA CYS A 231 8.48 18.35 -4.30
C CYS A 231 7.64 18.46 -5.58
N PRO A 232 8.22 18.22 -6.77
CA PRO A 232 7.47 18.31 -8.02
C PRO A 232 6.37 17.25 -8.06
N ARG A 233 5.25 17.60 -8.68
CA ARG A 233 4.11 16.67 -8.82
C ARG A 233 4.46 15.54 -9.77
N MET A 234 4.11 14.30 -9.39
CA MET A 234 4.24 13.15 -10.27
C MET A 234 3.36 13.33 -11.52
N GLY A 235 3.91 12.96 -12.67
CA GLY A 235 3.22 13.08 -13.97
C GLY A 235 3.30 14.44 -14.62
N VAL A 236 3.90 15.45 -13.98
CA VAL A 236 4.22 16.72 -14.61
C VAL A 236 5.66 16.64 -15.12
N LYS A 237 5.86 16.63 -16.45
CA LYS A 237 7.19 16.87 -17.02
C LYS A 237 7.60 18.29 -16.58
N LEU A 238 8.66 18.40 -15.80
CA LEU A 238 9.32 19.69 -15.61
C LEU A 238 9.72 20.17 -17.02
N ARG A 239 9.24 21.32 -17.42
CA ARG A 239 9.82 22.03 -18.56
C ARG A 239 11.19 22.48 -18.08
N GLU A 240 12.23 21.93 -18.70
CA GLU A 240 13.60 22.40 -18.58
C GLU A 240 13.71 23.84 -19.06
#